data_247df95f02f28613a7063fae7b6e5fb4
#
_entry.id   247df95f02f28613a7063fae7b6e5fb4
#
_cell.length_a   1.000
_cell.length_b   1.000
_cell.length_c   1.000
_cell.angle_alpha   90.00
_cell.angle_beta   90.00
_cell.angle_gamma   90.00
#
_symmetry.space_group_name_H-M   'P 1'
#
loop_
_entity.id
_entity.type
_entity.pdbx_description
1 polymer ?
#
loop_
_entity_poly.entity_id
_entity_poly.type
_entity_poly.pdbx_seq_one_letter_code
_entity_poly.pdbx_strand_id
1 'polypeptide(L)'
;MLTINSTIKKFIAIMISTMLLLAVYFSKESEAVENQIEFKEMVINGDVGHEDKKLIREVNPNYRNIQSWISSVGAAVAINDINGDGFSNDLCMVDPRFNNVTVQSLIGEYEKFQLESTTKQTIAPMGCVPADINEDGRQDIVVYYWGRSPLAFIQKETSDPLSSESFQPKEIVENIEMYSNTLTFSDIDGDGHLDMVVGNYFPDASEVLNKNSVKKPLMQDSMSQALNGGTNRIYLWSEDQGDYLYKDVSSQVPDELLNGWTLGIGVADLNKDGLPDIYAANDFGPDRLLLNKSQPGNIDFTSLTGKKDWKTPRSEILGLDSFKGMGVEFVDLNRDGWLDILVSNIAEEYALMESHFAFINTGEWEQAEKGIAPFENQSVELGLNKSSWGWDIKSGDFNNDGKNEVIQATGFIRGEKEKWHELQELATINDELLKYPNSWPKFIPGTDISGKTENAFFIQNTKGRYGNYSDVFGSSEKKVGRGIAIADVNGDGLLDFALANQWDQSSFYLNKSKVTGNFIGVDIAYSTYLNQDSLKIKEGKDSTKKRHAVGASLEVYLPNNEILLAEVDGGSGHSGKRSHEIHFGIGDIKKKKYPARIKWRDVNGVLQEKNIEVTPGWQTIWLPMEKGEK
;
A
#
# COMPACT_ATOMS: atom_id res chain seq x y z
N MET A 1 -37.63 47.51 32.70
CA MET A 1 -37.15 46.52 31.71
C MET A 1 -37.46 47.07 30.31
N LEU A 2 -36.43 47.48 29.58
CA LEU A 2 -36.60 47.96 28.20
C LEU A 2 -36.87 46.72 27.30
N THR A 3 -38.08 46.59 26.81
CA THR A 3 -38.48 45.60 25.83
C THR A 3 -37.86 45.94 24.47
N ILE A 4 -36.81 45.28 24.07
CA ILE A 4 -36.20 45.42 22.73
C ILE A 4 -37.27 45.07 21.68
N ASN A 5 -37.55 46.01 20.79
CA ASN A 5 -38.50 45.85 19.68
C ASN A 5 -38.19 44.62 18.84
N SER A 6 -39.23 43.88 18.43
CA SER A 6 -39.13 42.65 17.62
C SER A 6 -38.27 42.81 16.35
N THR A 7 -38.34 43.99 15.73
CA THR A 7 -37.53 44.33 14.54
C THR A 7 -36.04 44.42 14.87
N ILE A 8 -35.68 44.98 16.03
CA ILE A 8 -34.28 45.05 16.47
C ILE A 8 -33.73 43.65 16.80
N LYS A 9 -34.55 42.77 17.42
CA LYS A 9 -34.15 41.38 17.67
C LYS A 9 -33.86 40.60 16.38
N LYS A 10 -34.68 40.77 15.33
CA LYS A 10 -34.47 40.18 14.02
C LYS A 10 -33.19 40.71 13.35
N PHE A 11 -32.94 42.01 13.44
CA PHE A 11 -31.73 42.62 12.88
C PHE A 11 -30.46 42.12 13.56
N ILE A 12 -30.47 41.99 14.89
CA ILE A 12 -29.36 41.43 15.69
C ILE A 12 -29.15 39.98 15.34
N ALA A 13 -30.19 39.16 15.18
CA ALA A 13 -30.08 37.76 14.79
C ALA A 13 -29.46 37.59 13.39
N ILE A 14 -29.89 38.40 12.42
CA ILE A 14 -29.32 38.41 11.07
C ILE A 14 -27.83 38.82 11.11
N MET A 15 -27.50 39.87 11.86
CA MET A 15 -26.11 40.33 12.00
C MET A 15 -25.20 39.28 12.63
N ILE A 16 -25.68 38.59 13.68
CA ILE A 16 -24.93 37.48 14.32
C ILE A 16 -24.77 36.33 13.36
N SER A 17 -25.81 35.94 12.61
CA SER A 17 -25.74 34.89 11.61
C SER A 17 -24.77 35.23 10.48
N THR A 18 -24.79 36.50 10.02
CA THR A 18 -23.85 36.98 8.99
C THR A 18 -22.40 37.02 9.51
N MET A 19 -22.20 37.46 10.76
CA MET A 19 -20.87 37.42 11.40
C MET A 19 -20.36 36.01 11.61
N LEU A 20 -21.22 35.06 11.98
CA LEU A 20 -20.88 33.65 12.08
C LEU A 20 -20.53 33.04 10.70
N LEU A 21 -21.29 33.36 9.66
CA LEU A 21 -21.01 32.95 8.29
C LEU A 21 -19.70 33.57 7.78
N LEU A 22 -19.44 34.85 8.07
CA LEU A 22 -18.17 35.49 7.74
C LEU A 22 -17.01 34.91 8.57
N ALA A 23 -17.20 34.62 9.84
CA ALA A 23 -16.19 33.96 10.68
C ALA A 23 -15.86 32.54 10.16
N VAL A 24 -16.88 31.79 9.73
CA VAL A 24 -16.69 30.48 9.08
C VAL A 24 -16.03 30.63 7.69
N TYR A 25 -16.40 31.67 6.94
CA TYR A 25 -15.78 31.97 5.64
C TYR A 25 -14.32 32.40 5.79
N PHE A 26 -13.98 33.24 6.75
CA PHE A 26 -12.62 33.68 7.05
C PHE A 26 -11.80 32.60 7.83
N SER A 27 -12.45 31.71 8.56
CA SER A 27 -11.74 30.53 9.12
C SER A 27 -11.42 29.47 8.05
N LYS A 28 -12.02 29.59 6.86
CA LYS A 28 -11.65 28.88 5.63
C LYS A 28 -10.59 29.60 4.79
N GLU A 29 -10.05 30.74 5.22
CA GLU A 29 -8.75 31.13 4.68
C GLU A 29 -7.78 30.04 5.09
N SER A 30 -7.56 29.11 4.15
CA SER A 30 -6.41 28.24 4.14
C SER A 30 -5.21 29.15 4.40
N GLU A 31 -4.53 29.00 5.54
CA GLU A 31 -3.15 29.46 5.61
C GLU A 31 -2.50 28.88 4.36
N ALA A 32 -2.12 29.77 3.44
CA ALA A 32 -1.48 29.33 2.21
C ALA A 32 -0.23 28.59 2.66
N VAL A 33 -0.27 27.27 2.63
CA VAL A 33 0.94 26.46 2.65
C VAL A 33 1.64 26.93 1.39
N GLU A 34 2.78 27.61 1.57
CA GLU A 34 3.62 28.01 0.45
C GLU A 34 4.06 26.70 -0.21
N ASN A 35 3.32 26.28 -1.24
CA ASN A 35 3.45 24.96 -1.83
C ASN A 35 4.77 24.94 -2.59
N GLN A 36 5.81 24.42 -1.94
CA GLN A 36 7.16 24.30 -2.50
C GLN A 36 7.36 22.99 -3.23
N ILE A 37 6.33 22.12 -3.25
CA ILE A 37 6.38 20.80 -3.87
C ILE A 37 5.98 20.94 -5.34
N GLU A 38 6.86 20.48 -6.22
CA GLU A 38 6.69 20.52 -7.68
C GLU A 38 7.12 19.18 -8.29
N PHE A 39 6.27 18.61 -9.13
CA PHE A 39 6.57 17.38 -9.86
C PHE A 39 6.57 17.60 -11.37
N LYS A 40 7.47 16.89 -12.06
CA LYS A 40 7.44 16.74 -13.51
C LYS A 40 6.78 15.40 -13.85
N GLU A 41 5.57 15.44 -14.40
CA GLU A 41 4.89 14.24 -14.87
C GLU A 41 5.56 13.66 -16.12
N MET A 42 5.75 12.35 -16.14
CA MET A 42 6.16 11.55 -17.30
C MET A 42 5.17 10.40 -17.48
N VAL A 43 4.69 10.21 -18.71
CA VAL A 43 3.73 9.14 -19.02
C VAL A 43 4.46 7.80 -19.10
N ILE A 44 3.92 6.81 -18.40
CA ILE A 44 4.34 5.40 -18.48
C ILE A 44 3.17 4.54 -18.95
N ASN A 45 3.44 3.50 -19.73
CA ASN A 45 2.39 2.61 -20.23
C ASN A 45 2.92 1.19 -20.47
N GLY A 46 1.99 0.22 -20.48
CA GLY A 46 2.25 -1.18 -20.76
C GLY A 46 2.32 -1.55 -22.23
N ASP A 47 2.12 -0.58 -23.16
CA ASP A 47 2.15 -0.84 -24.58
C ASP A 47 3.57 -1.27 -25.04
N VAL A 48 3.67 -2.47 -25.59
CA VAL A 48 4.88 -3.03 -26.20
C VAL A 48 4.76 -3.15 -27.73
N GLY A 49 3.75 -2.49 -28.32
CA GLY A 49 3.62 -2.25 -29.76
C GLY A 49 2.76 -3.24 -30.57
N HIS A 50 2.10 -4.22 -29.95
CA HIS A 50 1.40 -5.30 -30.67
C HIS A 50 0.07 -5.77 -30.08
N GLU A 51 -0.47 -5.15 -29.03
CA GLU A 51 -1.67 -5.62 -28.37
C GLU A 51 -2.88 -4.68 -28.52
N ASP A 52 -4.05 -5.26 -28.76
CA ASP A 52 -5.30 -4.50 -28.77
C ASP A 52 -5.67 -4.07 -27.35
N LYS A 53 -5.80 -2.78 -27.13
CA LYS A 53 -6.23 -2.20 -25.87
C LYS A 53 -7.64 -2.59 -25.51
N LYS A 54 -7.84 -3.22 -24.33
CA LYS A 54 -9.15 -3.58 -23.78
C LYS A 54 -9.39 -2.87 -22.44
N LEU A 55 -10.45 -2.08 -22.35
CA LEU A 55 -10.82 -1.41 -21.09
C LEU A 55 -11.69 -2.31 -20.19
N ILE A 56 -12.48 -3.21 -20.77
CA ILE A 56 -13.43 -4.06 -20.07
C ILE A 56 -13.05 -5.52 -20.28
N ARG A 57 -12.89 -6.24 -19.16
CA ARG A 57 -12.56 -7.67 -19.15
C ARG A 57 -13.75 -8.51 -19.60
N GLU A 58 -13.48 -9.63 -20.26
CA GLU A 58 -14.48 -10.70 -20.44
C GLU A 58 -14.67 -11.43 -19.11
N VAL A 59 -15.93 -11.60 -18.71
CA VAL A 59 -16.28 -12.15 -17.40
C VAL A 59 -17.24 -13.34 -17.52
N ASN A 60 -17.33 -14.13 -16.46
CA ASN A 60 -18.35 -15.15 -16.27
C ASN A 60 -19.75 -14.58 -16.59
N PRO A 61 -20.63 -15.32 -17.29
CA PRO A 61 -21.97 -14.84 -17.66
C PRO A 61 -22.79 -14.26 -16.51
N ASN A 62 -22.61 -14.73 -15.28
CA ASN A 62 -23.31 -14.22 -14.11
C ASN A 62 -22.81 -12.85 -13.64
N TYR A 63 -21.61 -12.43 -14.05
CA TYR A 63 -21.05 -11.11 -13.73
C TYR A 63 -21.25 -10.06 -14.84
N ARG A 64 -21.93 -10.39 -15.94
CA ARG A 64 -22.13 -9.42 -17.05
C ARG A 64 -22.85 -8.15 -16.60
N ASN A 65 -23.74 -8.25 -15.62
CA ASN A 65 -24.44 -7.09 -15.04
C ASN A 65 -23.51 -6.11 -14.35
N ILE A 66 -22.37 -6.59 -13.84
CA ILE A 66 -21.39 -5.81 -13.08
C ILE A 66 -20.01 -5.82 -13.75
N GLN A 67 -19.96 -5.96 -15.06
CA GLN A 67 -18.72 -6.13 -15.83
C GLN A 67 -17.74 -4.96 -15.65
N SER A 68 -18.23 -3.72 -15.58
CA SER A 68 -17.39 -2.56 -15.33
C SER A 68 -16.81 -2.56 -13.91
N TRP A 69 -17.56 -3.04 -12.92
CA TRP A 69 -17.10 -3.23 -11.55
C TRP A 69 -15.94 -4.24 -11.50
N ILE A 70 -16.12 -5.42 -12.09
CA ILE A 70 -15.08 -6.46 -12.18
C ILE A 70 -13.82 -5.97 -12.92
N SER A 71 -13.98 -5.04 -13.86
CA SER A 71 -12.89 -4.48 -14.65
C SER A 71 -12.17 -3.31 -13.98
N SER A 72 -12.60 -2.89 -12.79
CA SER A 72 -12.11 -1.66 -12.16
C SER A 72 -10.83 -1.81 -11.34
N VAL A 73 -10.19 -2.97 -11.32
CA VAL A 73 -8.97 -3.27 -10.56
C VAL A 73 -7.91 -3.93 -11.44
N GLY A 74 -6.64 -3.90 -10.99
CA GLY A 74 -5.53 -4.60 -11.61
C GLY A 74 -4.45 -3.69 -12.20
N ALA A 75 -4.59 -2.36 -12.15
CA ALA A 75 -3.46 -1.49 -12.42
C ALA A 75 -2.53 -1.47 -11.19
N ALA A 76 -1.24 -1.70 -11.42
CA ALA A 76 -0.26 -1.80 -10.34
C ALA A 76 1.11 -1.28 -10.75
N VAL A 77 1.89 -0.80 -9.78
CA VAL A 77 3.27 -0.35 -9.95
C VAL A 77 4.14 -0.75 -8.76
N ALA A 78 5.41 -1.06 -9.02
CA ALA A 78 6.43 -1.27 -7.99
C ALA A 78 7.73 -0.62 -8.46
N ILE A 79 8.41 0.13 -7.59
CA ILE A 79 9.72 0.70 -7.87
C ILE A 79 10.75 0.04 -6.97
N ASN A 80 11.87 -0.43 -7.56
CA ASN A 80 12.98 -1.00 -6.80
C ASN A 80 14.28 -0.96 -7.62
N ASP A 81 15.38 -1.41 -7.02
CA ASP A 81 16.67 -1.64 -7.67
C ASP A 81 16.68 -3.06 -8.27
N ILE A 82 16.05 -3.24 -9.44
CA ILE A 82 15.93 -4.58 -10.06
C ILE A 82 17.22 -4.94 -10.81
N ASN A 83 17.91 -3.94 -11.40
CA ASN A 83 19.14 -4.17 -12.15
C ASN A 83 20.39 -4.27 -11.25
N GLY A 84 20.29 -3.94 -9.96
CA GLY A 84 21.36 -4.03 -8.98
C GLY A 84 22.41 -2.91 -9.10
N ASP A 85 22.04 -1.74 -9.65
CA ASP A 85 22.95 -0.61 -9.80
C ASP A 85 23.11 0.25 -8.53
N GLY A 86 22.30 -0.02 -7.52
CA GLY A 86 22.27 0.69 -6.24
C GLY A 86 21.22 1.78 -6.15
N PHE A 87 20.42 1.99 -7.20
CA PHE A 87 19.33 2.96 -7.23
C PHE A 87 17.99 2.29 -7.44
N SER A 88 16.98 2.65 -6.67
CA SER A 88 15.61 2.18 -6.87
C SER A 88 14.96 2.95 -8.04
N ASN A 89 15.41 2.67 -9.26
CA ASN A 89 15.02 3.39 -10.48
C ASN A 89 14.36 2.51 -11.55
N ASP A 90 14.10 1.24 -11.20
CA ASP A 90 13.41 0.30 -12.08
C ASP A 90 11.95 0.16 -11.68
N LEU A 91 11.09 0.12 -12.68
CA LEU A 91 9.65 0.01 -12.51
C LEU A 91 9.14 -1.32 -13.04
N CYS A 92 8.47 -2.10 -12.19
CA CYS A 92 7.57 -3.15 -12.61
C CYS A 92 6.13 -2.61 -12.63
N MET A 93 5.40 -2.81 -13.72
CA MET A 93 4.04 -2.28 -13.90
C MET A 93 3.10 -3.33 -14.49
N VAL A 94 1.88 -3.40 -13.93
CA VAL A 94 0.75 -4.10 -14.54
C VAL A 94 -0.18 -3.09 -15.21
N ASP A 95 -0.40 -3.27 -16.50
CA ASP A 95 -1.36 -2.46 -17.27
C ASP A 95 -2.57 -3.33 -17.66
N PRO A 96 -3.71 -3.17 -16.98
CA PRO A 96 -4.89 -4.01 -17.22
C PRO A 96 -5.50 -3.82 -18.61
N ARG A 97 -5.16 -2.73 -19.30
CA ARG A 97 -5.64 -2.44 -20.66
C ARG A 97 -5.02 -3.38 -21.69
N PHE A 98 -3.80 -3.87 -21.42
CA PHE A 98 -3.05 -4.82 -22.23
C PHE A 98 -2.96 -6.21 -21.59
N ASN A 99 -3.41 -6.35 -20.34
CA ASN A 99 -3.35 -7.58 -19.54
C ASN A 99 -1.91 -8.13 -19.45
N ASN A 100 -0.92 -7.26 -19.27
CA ASN A 100 0.50 -7.59 -19.28
C ASN A 100 1.25 -7.04 -18.07
N VAL A 101 2.47 -7.54 -17.88
CA VAL A 101 3.43 -7.05 -16.89
C VAL A 101 4.67 -6.56 -17.65
N THR A 102 5.07 -5.33 -17.41
CA THR A 102 6.26 -4.73 -18.04
C THR A 102 7.27 -4.29 -16.99
N VAL A 103 8.55 -4.35 -17.37
CA VAL A 103 9.67 -3.83 -16.58
C VAL A 103 10.39 -2.78 -17.43
N GLN A 104 10.76 -1.65 -16.83
CA GLN A 104 11.47 -0.57 -17.51
C GLN A 104 12.33 0.22 -16.55
N SER A 105 13.44 0.78 -17.02
CA SER A 105 14.20 1.79 -16.29
C SER A 105 13.51 3.16 -16.38
N LEU A 106 13.36 3.84 -15.24
CA LEU A 106 12.80 5.20 -15.18
C LEU A 106 13.81 6.27 -15.65
N ILE A 107 15.10 5.94 -15.68
CA ILE A 107 16.18 6.84 -16.12
C ILE A 107 16.79 6.43 -17.47
N GLY A 108 16.30 5.36 -18.10
CA GLY A 108 16.65 4.99 -19.46
C GLY A 108 17.89 4.11 -19.61
N GLU A 109 18.22 3.27 -18.64
CA GLU A 109 19.40 2.38 -18.68
C GLU A 109 19.21 1.17 -19.58
N TYR A 110 17.97 0.72 -19.71
CA TYR A 110 17.57 -0.36 -20.63
C TYR A 110 16.17 -0.09 -21.19
N GLU A 111 15.85 -0.76 -22.30
CA GLU A 111 14.56 -0.63 -22.94
C GLU A 111 13.47 -1.41 -22.21
N LYS A 112 12.25 -0.88 -22.22
CA LYS A 112 11.08 -1.54 -21.65
C LYS A 112 10.87 -2.91 -22.30
N PHE A 113 10.64 -3.92 -21.48
CA PHE A 113 10.29 -5.27 -21.92
C PHE A 113 9.09 -5.82 -21.14
N GLN A 114 8.47 -6.85 -21.71
CA GLN A 114 7.37 -7.57 -21.08
C GLN A 114 7.89 -8.86 -20.45
N LEU A 115 7.46 -9.14 -19.22
CA LEU A 115 7.58 -10.48 -18.66
C LEU A 115 6.60 -11.41 -19.39
N GLU A 116 7.02 -12.65 -19.68
CA GLU A 116 6.14 -13.61 -20.35
C GLU A 116 4.84 -13.78 -19.56
N SER A 117 3.73 -13.39 -20.18
CA SER A 117 2.41 -13.56 -19.59
C SER A 117 1.76 -14.84 -20.09
N THR A 118 0.86 -15.38 -19.29
CA THR A 118 0.04 -16.48 -19.73
C THR A 118 -0.96 -15.97 -20.77
N THR A 119 -1.01 -16.59 -21.93
CA THR A 119 -1.93 -16.26 -23.04
C THR A 119 -3.41 -16.61 -22.75
N LYS A 120 -3.72 -17.13 -21.54
CA LYS A 120 -5.08 -17.55 -21.19
C LYS A 120 -5.92 -16.33 -20.81
N GLN A 121 -7.02 -16.10 -21.52
CA GLN A 121 -7.98 -15.01 -21.25
C GLN A 121 -8.68 -15.10 -19.88
N THR A 122 -8.57 -16.24 -19.20
CA THR A 122 -9.12 -16.48 -17.86
C THR A 122 -8.13 -16.10 -16.74
N ILE A 123 -6.97 -15.54 -17.08
CA ILE A 123 -5.93 -15.12 -16.15
C ILE A 123 -5.63 -13.64 -16.39
N ALA A 124 -5.55 -12.87 -15.31
CA ALA A 124 -5.17 -11.47 -15.36
C ALA A 124 -4.11 -11.17 -14.29
N PRO A 125 -2.96 -10.60 -14.66
CA PRO A 125 -2.02 -10.07 -13.68
C PRO A 125 -2.69 -8.92 -12.92
N MET A 126 -2.45 -8.84 -11.61
CA MET A 126 -3.04 -7.86 -10.71
C MET A 126 -2.00 -6.99 -10.01
N GLY A 127 -0.74 -7.42 -10.00
CA GLY A 127 0.38 -6.67 -9.50
C GLY A 127 1.67 -7.47 -9.51
N CYS A 128 2.77 -6.80 -9.21
CA CYS A 128 4.09 -7.39 -9.13
C CYS A 128 4.86 -6.85 -7.92
N VAL A 129 5.66 -7.70 -7.30
CA VAL A 129 6.48 -7.38 -6.13
C VAL A 129 7.91 -7.83 -6.42
N PRO A 130 8.87 -6.89 -6.52
CA PRO A 130 10.28 -7.23 -6.53
C PRO A 130 10.71 -7.76 -5.15
N ALA A 131 11.39 -8.90 -5.09
CA ALA A 131 11.94 -9.48 -3.88
C ALA A 131 13.03 -10.51 -4.22
N ASP A 132 14.06 -10.64 -3.40
CA ASP A 132 15.07 -11.68 -3.51
C ASP A 132 14.57 -12.94 -2.79
N ILE A 133 13.79 -13.78 -3.52
CA ILE A 133 13.12 -14.94 -2.92
C ILE A 133 13.99 -16.19 -2.85
N ASN A 134 15.10 -16.20 -3.57
CA ASN A 134 16.08 -17.30 -3.60
C ASN A 134 17.37 -16.96 -2.85
N GLU A 135 17.43 -15.77 -2.23
CA GLU A 135 18.53 -15.28 -1.41
C GLU A 135 19.89 -15.20 -2.14
N ASP A 136 19.84 -15.01 -3.47
CA ASP A 136 21.03 -14.92 -4.28
C ASP A 136 21.54 -13.47 -4.48
N GLY A 137 20.84 -12.48 -3.92
CA GLY A 137 21.16 -11.06 -3.95
C GLY A 137 20.76 -10.36 -5.25
N ARG A 138 19.88 -10.95 -6.03
CA ARG A 138 19.22 -10.33 -7.18
C ARG A 138 17.74 -10.17 -6.88
N GLN A 139 17.13 -9.13 -7.42
CA GLN A 139 15.69 -8.93 -7.26
C GLN A 139 14.92 -9.79 -8.27
N ASP A 140 14.26 -10.84 -7.80
CA ASP A 140 13.24 -11.55 -8.55
C ASP A 140 11.96 -10.71 -8.63
N ILE A 141 11.01 -11.11 -9.47
CA ILE A 141 9.71 -10.45 -9.57
C ILE A 141 8.62 -11.49 -9.34
N VAL A 142 7.83 -11.33 -8.29
CA VAL A 142 6.66 -12.19 -8.06
C VAL A 142 5.41 -11.47 -8.52
N VAL A 143 4.71 -12.07 -9.47
CA VAL A 143 3.46 -11.54 -10.03
C VAL A 143 2.29 -12.31 -9.42
N TYR A 144 1.29 -11.58 -8.92
CA TYR A 144 0.05 -12.16 -8.44
C TYR A 144 -1.10 -11.90 -9.42
N TYR A 145 -2.08 -12.79 -9.41
CA TYR A 145 -3.05 -12.89 -10.48
C TYR A 145 -4.50 -13.06 -9.99
N TRP A 146 -5.43 -12.78 -10.87
CA TRP A 146 -6.74 -13.40 -10.88
C TRP A 146 -6.72 -14.61 -11.82
N GLY A 147 -7.27 -15.76 -11.36
CA GLY A 147 -7.38 -16.99 -12.12
C GLY A 147 -6.21 -17.96 -11.98
N ARG A 148 -5.21 -17.64 -11.15
CA ARG A 148 -4.11 -18.55 -10.79
C ARG A 148 -3.37 -18.07 -9.54
N SER A 149 -2.56 -18.96 -8.96
CA SER A 149 -1.59 -18.64 -7.89
C SER A 149 -0.46 -17.71 -8.39
N PRO A 150 0.25 -17.02 -7.48
CA PRO A 150 1.42 -16.22 -7.81
C PRO A 150 2.47 -17.01 -8.60
N LEU A 151 3.16 -16.32 -9.50
CA LEU A 151 4.26 -16.85 -10.31
C LEU A 151 5.50 -15.99 -10.10
N ALA A 152 6.62 -16.62 -9.80
CA ALA A 152 7.90 -15.94 -9.72
C ALA A 152 8.60 -15.88 -11.08
N PHE A 153 9.28 -14.78 -11.35
CA PHE A 153 10.21 -14.59 -12.44
C PHE A 153 11.59 -14.42 -11.84
N ILE A 154 12.36 -15.52 -11.85
CA ILE A 154 13.68 -15.60 -11.22
C ILE A 154 14.70 -14.92 -12.09
N GLN A 155 15.43 -13.95 -11.52
CA GLN A 155 16.46 -13.23 -12.24
C GLN A 155 17.73 -14.07 -12.37
N LYS A 156 18.17 -14.28 -13.61
CA LYS A 156 19.42 -14.97 -13.94
C LYS A 156 20.61 -14.02 -13.79
N GLU A 157 21.76 -14.58 -13.52
CA GLU A 157 23.00 -13.82 -13.62
C GLU A 157 23.29 -13.45 -15.08
N THR A 158 23.41 -12.17 -15.36
CA THR A 158 23.73 -11.64 -16.68
C THR A 158 24.64 -10.43 -16.57
N SER A 159 25.52 -10.24 -17.55
CA SER A 159 26.31 -9.02 -17.72
C SER A 159 25.67 -8.03 -18.69
N ASP A 160 24.59 -8.44 -19.36
CA ASP A 160 23.85 -7.61 -20.31
C ASP A 160 22.79 -6.77 -19.59
N PRO A 161 22.35 -5.66 -20.18
CA PRO A 161 21.20 -4.91 -19.69
C PRO A 161 19.98 -5.80 -19.54
N LEU A 162 19.12 -5.50 -18.55
CA LEU A 162 17.92 -6.30 -18.29
C LEU A 162 17.01 -6.41 -19.51
N SER A 163 16.49 -7.60 -19.72
CA SER A 163 15.53 -7.95 -20.78
C SER A 163 14.61 -9.06 -20.32
N SER A 164 13.62 -9.44 -21.13
CA SER A 164 12.77 -10.59 -20.83
C SER A 164 13.55 -11.91 -20.64
N GLU A 165 14.68 -12.07 -21.32
CA GLU A 165 15.54 -13.25 -21.22
C GLU A 165 16.32 -13.32 -19.91
N SER A 166 16.43 -12.19 -19.19
CA SER A 166 17.05 -12.12 -17.87
C SER A 166 16.21 -12.82 -16.78
N PHE A 167 14.95 -13.14 -17.07
CA PHE A 167 14.03 -13.74 -16.12
C PHE A 167 13.54 -15.11 -16.57
N GLN A 168 13.37 -16.01 -15.59
CA GLN A 168 12.82 -17.35 -15.82
C GLN A 168 11.59 -17.57 -14.94
N PRO A 169 10.43 -17.88 -15.54
CA PRO A 169 9.23 -18.18 -14.75
C PRO A 169 9.40 -19.46 -13.94
N LYS A 170 8.98 -19.43 -12.68
CA LYS A 170 9.01 -20.57 -11.76
C LYS A 170 7.73 -20.59 -10.91
N GLU A 171 7.06 -21.75 -10.86
CA GLU A 171 6.00 -22.02 -9.90
C GLU A 171 6.62 -22.18 -8.51
N ILE A 172 6.27 -21.31 -7.59
CA ILE A 172 6.78 -21.30 -6.21
C ILE A 172 5.78 -21.83 -5.19
N VAL A 173 4.52 -21.97 -5.60
CA VAL A 173 3.42 -22.58 -4.85
C VAL A 173 2.60 -23.47 -5.77
N GLU A 174 1.75 -24.34 -5.20
CA GLU A 174 0.79 -25.11 -5.98
C GLU A 174 -0.12 -24.17 -6.81
N ASN A 175 -0.24 -24.47 -8.10
CA ASN A 175 -1.05 -23.64 -8.99
C ASN A 175 -2.54 -23.98 -8.88
N ILE A 176 -3.27 -23.14 -8.17
CA ILE A 176 -4.72 -23.20 -8.01
C ILE A 176 -5.38 -21.94 -8.58
N GLU A 177 -6.67 -22.02 -8.91
CA GLU A 177 -7.42 -20.85 -9.33
C GLU A 177 -7.81 -20.00 -8.13
N MET A 178 -7.06 -18.90 -7.89
CA MET A 178 -7.28 -17.91 -6.84
C MET A 178 -7.36 -16.49 -7.42
N TYR A 179 -7.75 -15.52 -6.60
CA TYR A 179 -8.04 -14.15 -7.04
C TYR A 179 -7.37 -13.13 -6.12
N SER A 180 -6.07 -12.95 -6.32
CA SER A 180 -5.23 -12.13 -5.45
C SER A 180 -5.26 -10.65 -5.87
N ASN A 181 -5.46 -9.75 -4.90
CA ASN A 181 -5.41 -8.29 -5.11
C ASN A 181 -4.15 -7.65 -4.52
N THR A 182 -3.47 -8.34 -3.63
CA THR A 182 -2.22 -7.88 -3.02
C THR A 182 -1.35 -9.06 -2.61
N LEU A 183 -0.04 -8.79 -2.54
CA LEU A 183 0.97 -9.72 -2.04
C LEU A 183 2.07 -8.91 -1.37
N THR A 184 2.61 -9.41 -0.27
CA THR A 184 3.76 -8.83 0.42
C THR A 184 4.66 -9.92 0.98
N PHE A 185 5.93 -9.57 1.22
CA PHE A 185 6.92 -10.45 1.85
C PHE A 185 7.31 -9.93 3.24
N SER A 186 7.50 -10.85 4.18
CA SER A 186 8.08 -10.56 5.49
C SER A 186 8.47 -11.87 6.16
N ASP A 187 9.34 -11.84 7.17
CA ASP A 187 9.68 -13.01 8.00
C ASP A 187 8.59 -13.21 9.07
N ILE A 188 7.52 -13.95 8.69
CA ILE A 188 6.30 -14.08 9.50
C ILE A 188 6.51 -14.97 10.74
N ASP A 189 7.28 -16.05 10.60
CA ASP A 189 7.48 -17.00 11.69
C ASP A 189 8.79 -16.77 12.45
N GLY A 190 9.59 -15.80 12.02
CA GLY A 190 10.81 -15.39 12.69
C GLY A 190 12.00 -16.33 12.44
N ASP A 191 12.05 -17.04 11.33
CA ASP A 191 13.14 -17.97 11.00
C ASP A 191 14.31 -17.33 10.23
N GLY A 192 14.17 -16.08 9.79
CA GLY A 192 15.18 -15.32 9.06
C GLY A 192 15.04 -15.37 7.55
N HIS A 193 13.98 -15.99 7.03
CA HIS A 193 13.66 -16.10 5.61
C HIS A 193 12.40 -15.29 5.27
N LEU A 194 12.25 -14.91 3.98
CA LEU A 194 11.09 -14.14 3.53
C LEU A 194 9.91 -15.05 3.23
N ASP A 195 8.88 -14.97 4.06
CA ASP A 195 7.58 -15.57 3.85
C ASP A 195 6.70 -14.70 2.96
N MET A 196 5.63 -15.28 2.43
CA MET A 196 4.73 -14.60 1.51
C MET A 196 3.30 -14.57 2.08
N VAL A 197 2.72 -13.37 2.13
CA VAL A 197 1.31 -13.15 2.52
C VAL A 197 0.54 -12.67 1.30
N VAL A 198 -0.57 -13.36 0.97
CA VAL A 198 -1.38 -13.09 -0.21
C VAL A 198 -2.80 -12.75 0.19
N GLY A 199 -3.29 -11.59 -0.25
CA GLY A 199 -4.67 -11.14 -0.03
C GLY A 199 -5.57 -11.47 -1.21
N ASN A 200 -6.65 -12.23 -0.94
CA ASN A 200 -7.57 -12.72 -1.95
C ASN A 200 -8.95 -12.07 -1.83
N TYR A 201 -9.59 -11.82 -2.97
CA TYR A 201 -10.88 -11.14 -3.05
C TYR A 201 -12.03 -12.11 -3.32
N PHE A 202 -12.03 -12.80 -4.46
CA PHE A 202 -13.03 -13.82 -4.77
C PHE A 202 -12.62 -15.18 -4.20
N PRO A 203 -13.61 -16.02 -3.83
CA PRO A 203 -13.35 -17.41 -3.46
C PRO A 203 -12.64 -18.17 -4.57
N ASP A 204 -11.81 -19.12 -4.18
CA ASP A 204 -11.09 -20.00 -5.11
C ASP A 204 -12.05 -20.69 -6.08
N ALA A 205 -11.59 -20.94 -7.29
CA ALA A 205 -12.33 -21.62 -8.35
C ALA A 205 -13.67 -20.93 -8.73
N SER A 206 -13.81 -19.62 -8.54
CA SER A 206 -15.03 -18.85 -8.89
C SER A 206 -15.21 -18.63 -10.40
N GLU A 207 -14.20 -18.92 -11.22
CA GLU A 207 -14.23 -18.73 -12.69
C GLU A 207 -14.68 -17.32 -13.12
N VAL A 208 -14.21 -16.29 -12.40
CA VAL A 208 -14.63 -14.87 -12.58
C VAL A 208 -14.40 -14.40 -14.01
N LEU A 209 -13.26 -14.76 -14.61
CA LEU A 209 -12.85 -14.31 -15.95
C LEU A 209 -13.20 -15.33 -17.06
N ASN A 210 -13.94 -16.40 -16.75
CA ASN A 210 -14.30 -17.41 -17.73
C ASN A 210 -15.66 -17.08 -18.40
N LYS A 211 -15.64 -16.48 -19.58
CA LYS A 211 -16.86 -16.14 -20.36
C LYS A 211 -17.73 -17.31 -20.75
N ASN A 212 -17.19 -18.54 -20.70
CA ASN A 212 -17.89 -19.78 -21.05
C ASN A 212 -18.28 -20.58 -19.81
N SER A 213 -18.09 -20.04 -18.62
CA SER A 213 -18.43 -20.71 -17.38
C SER A 213 -19.92 -20.94 -17.23
N VAL A 214 -20.27 -22.09 -16.65
CA VAL A 214 -21.64 -22.43 -16.22
C VAL A 214 -21.79 -22.28 -14.70
N LYS A 215 -20.72 -21.99 -13.97
CA LYS A 215 -20.76 -21.73 -12.54
C LYS A 215 -21.54 -20.45 -12.24
N LYS A 216 -22.15 -20.41 -11.07
CA LYS A 216 -22.88 -19.25 -10.55
C LYS A 216 -22.14 -18.73 -9.31
N PRO A 217 -21.02 -18.04 -9.48
CA PRO A 217 -20.28 -17.50 -8.35
C PRO A 217 -21.13 -16.47 -7.62
N LEU A 218 -20.90 -16.38 -6.32
CA LEU A 218 -21.58 -15.44 -5.44
C LEU A 218 -20.69 -14.20 -5.23
N MET A 219 -21.33 -13.08 -4.96
CA MET A 219 -20.72 -11.87 -4.39
C MET A 219 -20.77 -11.96 -2.85
N GLN A 220 -20.35 -10.89 -2.18
CA GLN A 220 -20.43 -10.78 -0.74
C GLN A 220 -21.86 -11.00 -0.21
N ASP A 221 -21.96 -11.65 0.91
CA ASP A 221 -23.22 -11.99 1.57
C ASP A 221 -23.67 -10.97 2.63
N SER A 222 -22.86 -9.92 2.86
CA SER A 222 -23.18 -8.78 3.70
C SER A 222 -22.43 -7.53 3.22
N MET A 223 -22.95 -6.35 3.50
CA MET A 223 -22.25 -5.08 3.21
C MET A 223 -21.14 -4.75 4.21
N SER A 224 -21.14 -5.37 5.39
CA SER A 224 -20.23 -4.99 6.47
C SER A 224 -19.64 -6.16 7.28
N GLN A 225 -20.14 -7.38 7.09
CA GLN A 225 -19.73 -8.55 7.86
C GLN A 225 -19.51 -9.78 6.98
N ALA A 226 -19.22 -9.57 5.68
CA ALA A 226 -19.03 -10.68 4.75
C ALA A 226 -17.74 -11.46 5.07
N LEU A 227 -17.87 -12.77 5.20
CA LEU A 227 -16.76 -13.72 5.39
C LEU A 227 -16.68 -14.76 4.26
N ASN A 228 -17.47 -14.58 3.20
CA ASN A 228 -17.51 -15.46 2.04
C ASN A 228 -16.61 -15.02 0.89
N GLY A 229 -15.60 -14.19 1.16
CA GLY A 229 -14.56 -13.78 0.22
C GLY A 229 -13.50 -14.86 -0.01
N GLY A 230 -12.47 -14.54 -0.77
CA GLY A 230 -11.31 -15.39 -0.94
C GLY A 230 -10.52 -15.53 0.37
N THR A 231 -9.99 -16.72 0.62
CA THR A 231 -9.14 -16.97 1.78
C THR A 231 -7.76 -16.35 1.53
N ASN A 232 -7.33 -15.44 2.39
CA ASN A 232 -5.95 -14.97 2.40
C ASN A 232 -5.00 -16.12 2.71
N ARG A 233 -3.82 -16.09 2.11
CA ARG A 233 -2.86 -17.18 2.24
C ARG A 233 -1.58 -16.70 2.91
N ILE A 234 -1.03 -17.55 3.77
CA ILE A 234 0.29 -17.38 4.37
C ILE A 234 1.12 -18.57 3.96
N TYR A 235 2.26 -18.27 3.32
CA TYR A 235 3.18 -19.27 2.82
C TYR A 235 4.53 -19.06 3.48
N LEU A 236 5.03 -20.07 4.18
CA LEU A 236 6.39 -20.06 4.74
C LEU A 236 7.41 -20.48 3.69
N TRP A 237 8.53 -19.79 3.68
CA TRP A 237 9.68 -20.14 2.86
C TRP A 237 10.21 -21.53 3.23
N SER A 238 10.67 -22.30 2.25
CA SER A 238 11.19 -23.65 2.47
C SER A 238 12.19 -24.02 1.38
N GLU A 239 13.33 -24.54 1.76
CA GLU A 239 14.32 -25.10 0.84
C GLU A 239 14.36 -26.62 0.97
N ASP A 240 14.26 -27.35 -0.16
CA ASP A 240 14.46 -28.79 -0.23
C ASP A 240 15.46 -29.12 -1.35
N GLN A 241 16.61 -29.73 -1.01
CA GLN A 241 17.67 -30.14 -1.94
C GLN A 241 18.19 -29.02 -2.87
N GLY A 242 18.19 -27.77 -2.40
CA GLY A 242 18.62 -26.60 -3.17
C GLY A 242 17.53 -26.03 -4.09
N ASP A 243 16.30 -26.52 -3.98
CA ASP A 243 15.13 -25.91 -4.60
C ASP A 243 14.27 -25.24 -3.53
N TYR A 244 13.90 -23.97 -3.74
CA TYR A 244 13.08 -23.19 -2.81
C TYR A 244 11.64 -23.18 -3.29
N LEU A 245 10.72 -23.37 -2.33
CA LEU A 245 9.27 -23.39 -2.50
C LEU A 245 8.63 -22.70 -1.30
N TYR A 246 7.40 -22.29 -1.48
CA TYR A 246 6.58 -21.71 -0.41
C TYR A 246 5.52 -22.70 0.04
N LYS A 247 5.54 -23.05 1.33
CA LYS A 247 4.60 -23.99 1.93
C LYS A 247 3.37 -23.26 2.46
N ASP A 248 2.18 -23.60 1.99
CA ASP A 248 0.93 -23.07 2.51
C ASP A 248 0.69 -23.55 3.94
N VAL A 249 0.62 -22.61 4.88
CA VAL A 249 0.34 -22.84 6.31
C VAL A 249 -0.93 -22.14 6.77
N SER A 250 -1.73 -21.60 5.85
CA SER A 250 -2.95 -20.83 6.15
C SER A 250 -3.93 -21.60 7.03
N SER A 251 -3.97 -22.93 6.93
CA SER A 251 -4.82 -23.79 7.76
C SER A 251 -4.48 -23.78 9.26
N GLN A 252 -3.37 -23.19 9.66
CA GLN A 252 -3.03 -22.97 11.07
C GLN A 252 -3.76 -21.77 11.68
N VAL A 253 -4.31 -20.88 10.83
CA VAL A 253 -5.06 -19.69 11.25
C VAL A 253 -6.55 -19.93 11.05
N PRO A 254 -7.42 -19.55 12.00
CA PRO A 254 -8.88 -19.66 11.83
C PRO A 254 -9.39 -18.93 10.57
N ASP A 255 -10.26 -19.57 9.81
CA ASP A 255 -10.79 -19.06 8.54
C ASP A 255 -11.42 -17.67 8.67
N GLU A 256 -12.11 -17.38 9.78
CA GLU A 256 -12.72 -16.08 10.04
C GLU A 256 -11.72 -14.93 10.14
N LEU A 257 -10.44 -15.21 10.36
CA LEU A 257 -9.36 -14.22 10.38
C LEU A 257 -8.76 -14.00 8.99
N LEU A 258 -8.86 -14.98 8.10
CA LEU A 258 -8.29 -14.94 6.76
C LEU A 258 -9.30 -14.56 5.67
N ASN A 259 -10.61 -14.70 5.90
CA ASN A 259 -11.64 -14.41 4.90
C ASN A 259 -12.18 -12.99 5.08
N GLY A 260 -12.29 -12.20 4.01
CA GLY A 260 -12.78 -10.84 4.17
C GLY A 260 -12.94 -9.99 2.89
N TRP A 261 -12.85 -10.53 1.69
CA TRP A 261 -12.83 -9.72 0.45
C TRP A 261 -11.67 -8.72 0.44
N THR A 262 -10.45 -9.23 0.64
CA THR A 262 -9.25 -8.44 0.90
C THR A 262 -8.79 -7.67 -0.33
N LEU A 263 -8.52 -6.38 -0.16
CA LEU A 263 -7.95 -5.49 -1.17
C LEU A 263 -6.51 -5.09 -0.87
N GLY A 264 -6.16 -4.86 0.39
CA GLY A 264 -4.82 -4.48 0.81
C GLY A 264 -4.33 -5.29 1.99
N ILE A 265 -3.02 -5.55 2.04
CA ILE A 265 -2.33 -6.13 3.20
C ILE A 265 -1.12 -5.28 3.53
N GLY A 266 -0.96 -4.94 4.80
CA GLY A 266 0.25 -4.36 5.37
C GLY A 266 0.85 -5.31 6.40
N VAL A 267 2.18 -5.35 6.45
CA VAL A 267 2.94 -6.17 7.39
C VAL A 267 4.07 -5.35 8.00
N ALA A 268 4.09 -5.21 9.33
CA ALA A 268 5.14 -4.50 10.09
C ALA A 268 5.12 -4.90 11.57
N ASP A 269 6.25 -4.72 12.29
CA ASP A 269 6.37 -4.93 13.75
C ASP A 269 5.77 -3.73 14.51
N LEU A 270 4.45 -3.72 14.69
CA LEU A 270 3.72 -2.60 15.28
C LEU A 270 3.91 -2.47 16.79
N ASN A 271 4.22 -3.58 17.48
CA ASN A 271 4.40 -3.66 18.92
C ASN A 271 5.89 -3.70 19.34
N LYS A 272 6.82 -3.70 18.39
CA LYS A 272 8.27 -3.75 18.58
C LYS A 272 8.79 -5.02 19.26
N ASP A 273 8.09 -6.16 19.12
CA ASP A 273 8.55 -7.44 19.68
C ASP A 273 9.47 -8.22 18.72
N GLY A 274 9.61 -7.76 17.48
CA GLY A 274 10.47 -8.34 16.44
C GLY A 274 9.77 -9.38 15.58
N LEU A 275 8.45 -9.53 15.68
CA LEU A 275 7.62 -10.29 14.76
C LEU A 275 6.69 -9.33 14.00
N PRO A 276 6.55 -9.48 12.69
CA PRO A 276 5.69 -8.59 11.91
C PRO A 276 4.21 -8.93 12.11
N ASP A 277 3.40 -7.93 12.48
CA ASP A 277 1.95 -8.00 12.56
C ASP A 277 1.33 -7.83 11.18
N ILE A 278 0.08 -8.30 11.00
CA ILE A 278 -0.63 -8.19 9.72
C ILE A 278 -1.87 -7.31 9.87
N TYR A 279 -2.01 -6.34 8.97
CA TYR A 279 -3.27 -5.62 8.75
C TYR A 279 -3.87 -6.01 7.40
N ALA A 280 -5.09 -6.58 7.41
CA ALA A 280 -5.84 -6.89 6.20
C ALA A 280 -7.00 -5.89 6.03
N ALA A 281 -6.94 -5.10 4.97
CA ALA A 281 -7.97 -4.15 4.56
C ALA A 281 -9.01 -4.87 3.69
N ASN A 282 -10.26 -4.92 4.17
CA ASN A 282 -11.34 -5.70 3.61
C ASN A 282 -12.49 -4.82 3.09
N ASP A 283 -12.93 -5.04 1.86
CA ASP A 283 -14.01 -4.27 1.22
C ASP A 283 -15.37 -4.48 1.92
N PHE A 284 -15.75 -5.73 2.20
CA PHE A 284 -17.08 -6.06 2.73
C PHE A 284 -17.08 -6.77 4.09
N GLY A 285 -15.92 -7.20 4.57
CA GLY A 285 -15.73 -7.75 5.90
C GLY A 285 -15.06 -6.72 6.83
N PRO A 286 -15.03 -6.95 8.14
CA PRO A 286 -14.23 -6.13 9.04
C PRO A 286 -12.75 -6.20 8.66
N ASP A 287 -12.06 -5.07 8.69
CA ASP A 287 -10.60 -5.07 8.62
C ASP A 287 -10.02 -5.88 9.78
N ARG A 288 -8.87 -6.51 9.57
CA ARG A 288 -8.23 -7.36 10.57
C ARG A 288 -6.86 -6.82 10.94
N LEU A 289 -6.65 -6.58 12.23
CA LEU A 289 -5.32 -6.43 12.82
C LEU A 289 -4.99 -7.73 13.54
N LEU A 290 -4.00 -8.45 13.04
CA LEU A 290 -3.55 -9.74 13.54
C LEU A 290 -2.20 -9.56 14.23
N LEU A 291 -2.19 -9.60 15.56
CA LEU A 291 -0.99 -9.58 16.37
C LEU A 291 -0.27 -10.93 16.24
N ASN A 292 0.98 -10.89 15.82
CA ASN A 292 1.80 -12.06 15.56
C ASN A 292 2.40 -12.65 16.86
N LYS A 293 2.28 -13.96 17.03
CA LYS A 293 2.87 -14.75 18.13
C LYS A 293 3.54 -16.02 17.61
N SER A 294 3.88 -16.00 16.33
CA SER A 294 4.45 -17.15 15.60
C SER A 294 5.82 -17.54 16.12
N GLN A 295 6.22 -18.75 15.78
CA GLN A 295 7.55 -19.31 15.98
C GLN A 295 7.95 -20.08 14.73
N PRO A 296 9.25 -20.27 14.45
CA PRO A 296 9.71 -20.99 13.27
C PRO A 296 8.94 -22.27 12.94
N GLY A 297 8.31 -22.31 11.76
CA GLY A 297 7.47 -23.41 11.27
C GLY A 297 6.04 -23.45 11.83
N ASN A 298 5.66 -22.55 12.75
CA ASN A 298 4.34 -22.53 13.38
C ASN A 298 3.80 -21.12 13.51
N ILE A 299 2.77 -20.78 12.73
CA ILE A 299 2.13 -19.46 12.78
C ILE A 299 0.99 -19.41 13.80
N ASP A 300 0.96 -18.33 14.56
CA ASP A 300 -0.08 -18.04 15.57
C ASP A 300 -0.41 -16.55 15.58
N PHE A 301 -1.68 -16.22 15.45
CA PHE A 301 -2.17 -14.84 15.44
C PHE A 301 -3.33 -14.62 16.41
N THR A 302 -3.32 -13.46 17.04
CA THR A 302 -4.44 -12.97 17.85
C THR A 302 -5.07 -11.76 17.15
N SER A 303 -6.37 -11.81 16.85
CA SER A 303 -7.08 -10.66 16.30
C SER A 303 -7.31 -9.60 17.37
N LEU A 304 -6.93 -8.37 17.06
CA LEU A 304 -7.16 -7.21 17.91
C LEU A 304 -8.30 -6.36 17.34
N THR A 305 -9.09 -5.76 18.24
CA THR A 305 -10.14 -4.79 17.88
C THR A 305 -9.92 -3.47 18.60
N GLY A 306 -10.30 -2.37 17.97
CA GLY A 306 -10.25 -1.06 18.61
C GLY A 306 -11.11 -0.99 19.86
N LYS A 307 -10.80 -0.05 20.74
CA LYS A 307 -11.53 0.17 21.99
C LYS A 307 -12.97 0.59 21.72
N LYS A 308 -13.93 -0.15 22.29
CA LYS A 308 -15.35 0.19 22.24
C LYS A 308 -15.67 1.29 23.24
N ASP A 309 -16.24 2.37 22.76
CA ASP A 309 -16.86 3.37 23.61
C ASP A 309 -18.29 3.70 23.11
N TRP A 310 -19.02 4.51 23.86
CA TRP A 310 -20.40 4.86 23.52
C TRP A 310 -20.52 6.04 22.55
N LYS A 311 -19.41 6.71 22.21
CA LYS A 311 -19.36 7.90 21.34
C LYS A 311 -18.95 7.56 19.91
N THR A 312 -18.13 6.52 19.73
CA THR A 312 -17.55 6.14 18.45
C THR A 312 -18.49 5.20 17.70
N PRO A 313 -18.89 5.52 16.46
CA PRO A 313 -19.65 4.61 15.60
C PRO A 313 -18.89 3.29 15.40
N ARG A 314 -19.61 2.18 15.26
CA ARG A 314 -18.97 0.86 15.02
C ARG A 314 -18.10 0.85 13.77
N SER A 315 -18.55 1.54 12.72
CA SER A 315 -17.83 1.69 11.45
C SER A 315 -16.55 2.55 11.54
N GLU A 316 -16.25 3.12 12.70
CA GLU A 316 -15.01 3.85 12.96
C GLU A 316 -14.09 3.13 13.94
N ILE A 317 -14.50 1.95 14.42
CA ILE A 317 -13.72 1.13 15.36
C ILE A 317 -13.06 0.00 14.60
N LEU A 318 -11.74 -0.03 14.60
CA LEU A 318 -10.92 -1.06 13.97
C LEU A 318 -11.42 -2.48 14.30
N GLY A 319 -11.63 -3.31 13.29
CA GLY A 319 -11.98 -4.72 13.44
C GLY A 319 -13.42 -5.04 13.85
N LEU A 320 -14.31 -4.04 14.03
CA LEU A 320 -15.70 -4.29 14.45
C LEU A 320 -16.72 -4.31 13.31
N ASP A 321 -16.49 -3.56 12.27
CA ASP A 321 -17.36 -3.46 11.10
C ASP A 321 -16.51 -3.23 9.85
N SER A 322 -17.09 -3.37 8.65
CA SER A 322 -16.40 -2.98 7.44
C SER A 322 -16.37 -1.46 7.33
N PHE A 323 -15.19 -0.90 7.04
CA PHE A 323 -15.07 0.47 6.56
C PHE A 323 -14.93 0.55 5.04
N LYS A 324 -14.91 -0.58 4.32
CA LYS A 324 -14.48 -0.70 2.93
C LYS A 324 -13.00 -0.37 2.77
N GLY A 325 -12.15 -0.91 3.66
CA GLY A 325 -10.70 -0.74 3.61
C GLY A 325 -10.11 -1.22 2.28
N MET A 326 -9.26 -0.40 1.64
CA MET A 326 -8.69 -0.70 0.32
C MET A 326 -7.18 -0.73 0.32
N GLY A 327 -6.52 0.33 0.76
CA GLY A 327 -5.08 0.41 0.91
C GLY A 327 -4.69 0.61 2.36
N VAL A 328 -3.50 0.17 2.72
CA VAL A 328 -2.92 0.35 4.05
C VAL A 328 -1.46 0.79 3.93
N GLU A 329 -1.05 1.68 4.81
CA GLU A 329 0.33 2.15 4.94
C GLU A 329 0.69 2.26 6.41
N PHE A 330 1.92 1.86 6.76
CA PHE A 330 2.49 2.06 8.09
C PHE A 330 3.52 3.19 8.06
N VAL A 331 3.35 4.13 8.96
CA VAL A 331 4.21 5.32 9.05
C VAL A 331 4.19 5.88 10.46
N ASP A 332 5.32 6.34 10.97
CA ASP A 332 5.40 7.14 12.19
C ASP A 332 5.02 8.60 11.83
N LEU A 333 3.72 8.89 11.89
CA LEU A 333 3.17 10.16 11.40
C LEU A 333 3.40 11.32 12.36
N ASN A 334 3.44 11.02 13.66
CA ASN A 334 3.57 11.99 14.75
C ASN A 334 5.00 12.07 15.32
N ARG A 335 5.93 11.23 14.82
CA ARG A 335 7.35 11.17 15.20
C ARG A 335 7.58 10.83 16.68
N ASP A 336 6.75 9.93 17.20
CA ASP A 336 6.86 9.43 18.57
C ASP A 336 7.62 8.08 18.66
N GLY A 337 8.00 7.54 17.50
CA GLY A 337 8.73 6.29 17.39
C GLY A 337 7.82 5.06 17.35
N TRP A 338 6.51 5.21 17.13
CA TRP A 338 5.59 4.12 16.88
C TRP A 338 5.01 4.20 15.46
N LEU A 339 4.83 3.06 14.81
CA LEU A 339 4.17 3.02 13.51
C LEU A 339 2.65 3.18 13.69
N ASP A 340 2.09 4.16 12.99
CA ASP A 340 0.66 4.40 12.85
C ASP A 340 0.12 3.66 11.63
N ILE A 341 -1.21 3.53 11.53
CA ILE A 341 -1.87 2.85 10.42
C ILE A 341 -2.72 3.85 9.64
N LEU A 342 -2.40 4.06 8.37
CA LEU A 342 -3.27 4.81 7.44
C LEU A 342 -4.07 3.83 6.59
N VAL A 343 -5.39 4.00 6.52
CA VAL A 343 -6.29 3.17 5.70
C VAL A 343 -7.11 4.04 4.77
N SER A 344 -7.06 3.75 3.47
CA SER A 344 -7.94 4.37 2.50
C SER A 344 -9.31 3.69 2.46
N ASN A 345 -10.35 4.45 2.14
CA ASN A 345 -11.74 4.01 2.15
C ASN A 345 -12.58 4.79 1.12
N ILE A 346 -13.88 4.55 1.05
CA ILE A 346 -14.83 5.29 0.22
C ILE A 346 -15.30 6.54 0.96
N ALA A 347 -14.62 7.68 0.79
CA ALA A 347 -14.98 8.95 1.39
C ALA A 347 -15.61 9.91 0.36
N GLU A 348 -16.34 9.37 -0.61
CA GLU A 348 -16.97 10.11 -1.69
C GLU A 348 -18.36 10.63 -1.26
N GLU A 349 -18.68 11.88 -1.58
CA GLU A 349 -19.90 12.57 -1.14
C GLU A 349 -21.19 11.85 -1.53
N TYR A 350 -21.24 11.27 -2.73
CA TYR A 350 -22.42 10.59 -3.27
C TYR A 350 -22.40 9.07 -3.14
N ALA A 351 -21.35 8.53 -2.49
CA ALA A 351 -21.27 7.11 -2.15
C ALA A 351 -21.71 6.87 -0.70
N LEU A 352 -21.04 5.99 0.02
CA LEU A 352 -21.36 5.71 1.43
C LEU A 352 -20.89 6.81 2.39
N MET A 353 -20.07 7.75 1.91
CA MET A 353 -19.52 8.89 2.66
C MET A 353 -18.83 8.46 3.96
N GLU A 354 -18.12 7.36 3.90
CA GLU A 354 -17.32 6.86 5.00
C GLU A 354 -16.04 7.69 5.18
N SER A 355 -15.18 7.34 6.12
CA SER A 355 -13.96 8.08 6.45
C SER A 355 -12.74 7.29 5.99
N HIS A 356 -11.70 7.95 5.47
CA HIS A 356 -10.37 7.37 5.54
C HIS A 356 -9.90 7.37 7.00
N PHE A 357 -8.97 6.48 7.35
CA PHE A 357 -8.52 6.34 8.73
C PHE A 357 -7.05 6.66 8.90
N ALA A 358 -6.75 7.33 10.01
CA ALA A 358 -5.44 7.49 10.59
C ALA A 358 -5.51 6.99 12.03
N PHE A 359 -5.15 5.74 12.23
CA PHE A 359 -5.09 5.10 13.53
C PHE A 359 -3.71 5.34 14.14
N ILE A 360 -3.65 6.24 15.12
CA ILE A 360 -2.42 6.61 15.82
C ILE A 360 -2.13 5.60 16.93
N ASN A 361 -0.92 5.04 16.90
CA ASN A 361 -0.45 4.07 17.88
C ASN A 361 -0.16 4.76 19.22
N THR A 362 -0.80 4.34 20.29
CA THR A 362 -0.63 4.93 21.62
C THR A 362 0.54 4.32 22.41
N GLY A 363 1.14 3.26 21.91
CA GLY A 363 2.18 2.50 22.61
C GLY A 363 1.67 1.66 23.80
N GLU A 364 0.35 1.67 24.09
CA GLU A 364 -0.25 0.96 25.25
C GLU A 364 -0.51 -0.53 24.94
N TRP A 365 0.51 -1.27 24.51
CA TRP A 365 0.39 -2.66 24.02
C TRP A 365 -0.01 -3.68 25.08
N GLU A 366 0.03 -3.35 26.39
CA GLU A 366 -0.52 -4.21 27.45
C GLU A 366 -2.03 -4.47 27.28
N GLN A 367 -2.73 -3.63 26.52
CA GLN A 367 -4.14 -3.82 26.20
C GLN A 367 -4.37 -4.94 25.18
N ALA A 368 -3.36 -5.29 24.39
CA ALA A 368 -3.43 -6.37 23.40
C ALA A 368 -3.68 -7.75 24.03
N GLU A 369 -3.24 -7.99 25.27
CA GLU A 369 -3.57 -9.20 26.03
C GLU A 369 -5.07 -9.36 26.26
N LYS A 370 -5.84 -8.27 26.18
CA LYS A 370 -7.30 -8.24 26.30
C LYS A 370 -8.01 -8.22 24.95
N GLY A 371 -7.26 -8.38 23.84
CA GLY A 371 -7.76 -8.28 22.48
C GLY A 371 -8.07 -6.83 22.03
N ILE A 372 -7.52 -5.81 22.71
CA ILE A 372 -7.75 -4.40 22.39
C ILE A 372 -6.52 -3.84 21.68
N ALA A 373 -6.72 -3.34 20.46
CA ALA A 373 -5.72 -2.65 19.69
C ALA A 373 -5.42 -1.26 20.31
N PRO A 374 -4.14 -0.90 20.56
CA PRO A 374 -3.77 0.35 21.18
C PRO A 374 -3.69 1.49 20.16
N PHE A 375 -4.75 1.69 19.39
CA PHE A 375 -4.83 2.71 18.35
C PHE A 375 -6.01 3.65 18.58
N GLU A 376 -5.79 4.94 18.31
CA GLU A 376 -6.81 5.98 18.32
C GLU A 376 -7.04 6.51 16.91
N ASN A 377 -8.31 6.56 16.47
CA ASN A 377 -8.66 7.19 15.19
C ASN A 377 -8.58 8.71 15.32
N GLN A 378 -7.60 9.34 14.66
CA GLN A 378 -7.40 10.78 14.61
C GLN A 378 -7.59 11.38 13.21
N SER A 379 -8.21 10.65 12.29
CA SER A 379 -8.35 11.07 10.90
C SER A 379 -9.06 12.42 10.71
N VAL A 380 -10.07 12.71 11.54
CA VAL A 380 -10.81 13.98 11.49
C VAL A 380 -9.97 15.13 12.05
N GLU A 381 -9.31 14.93 13.15
CA GLU A 381 -8.43 15.90 13.82
C GLU A 381 -7.27 16.28 12.91
N LEU A 382 -6.65 15.27 12.30
CA LEU A 382 -5.55 15.45 11.37
C LEU A 382 -5.99 16.00 10.01
N GLY A 383 -7.27 15.87 9.62
CA GLY A 383 -7.77 16.31 8.32
C GLY A 383 -7.50 15.33 7.17
N LEU A 384 -7.23 14.08 7.48
CA LEU A 384 -6.99 12.99 6.50
C LEU A 384 -8.25 12.20 6.17
N ASN A 385 -9.38 12.52 6.79
CA ASN A 385 -10.59 11.71 6.76
C ASN A 385 -11.38 11.77 5.45
N LYS A 386 -11.08 12.69 4.55
CA LYS A 386 -11.85 12.90 3.31
C LYS A 386 -10.99 13.22 2.11
N SER A 387 -11.22 12.49 1.02
CA SER A 387 -10.78 12.85 -0.32
C SER A 387 -11.86 12.47 -1.33
N SER A 388 -11.90 11.22 -1.76
CA SER A 388 -12.81 10.64 -2.72
C SER A 388 -12.91 9.12 -2.51
N TRP A 389 -13.16 8.34 -3.55
CA TRP A 389 -13.08 6.87 -3.52
C TRP A 389 -11.61 6.45 -3.50
N GLY A 390 -11.05 6.27 -2.30
CA GLY A 390 -9.64 5.93 -2.10
C GLY A 390 -9.34 4.47 -2.46
N TRP A 391 -8.11 4.23 -2.97
CA TRP A 391 -7.54 2.91 -3.22
C TRP A 391 -6.22 2.76 -2.47
N ASP A 392 -5.09 2.95 -3.14
CA ASP A 392 -3.82 2.90 -2.46
C ASP A 392 -3.54 4.21 -1.68
N ILE A 393 -2.78 4.10 -0.62
CA ILE A 393 -2.34 5.21 0.22
C ILE A 393 -0.86 5.03 0.53
N LYS A 394 -0.07 6.10 0.40
CA LYS A 394 1.36 6.11 0.70
C LYS A 394 1.76 7.40 1.40
N SER A 395 2.81 7.33 2.20
CA SER A 395 3.35 8.46 2.93
C SER A 395 4.85 8.63 2.74
N GLY A 396 5.34 9.88 2.75
CA GLY A 396 6.74 10.25 2.68
C GLY A 396 6.95 11.74 2.80
N ASP A 397 8.14 12.18 3.16
CA ASP A 397 8.53 13.59 3.22
C ASP A 397 9.13 14.00 1.85
N PHE A 398 8.30 14.56 0.97
CA PHE A 398 8.66 14.86 -0.41
C PHE A 398 9.47 16.15 -0.60
N ASN A 399 9.53 17.01 0.42
CA ASN A 399 10.26 18.27 0.37
C ASN A 399 11.36 18.36 1.45
N ASN A 400 11.51 17.31 2.26
CA ASN A 400 12.47 17.22 3.37
C ASN A 400 12.23 18.27 4.48
N ASP A 401 11.00 18.78 4.66
CA ASP A 401 10.70 19.79 5.69
C ASP A 401 10.56 19.20 7.10
N GLY A 402 10.59 17.88 7.19
CA GLY A 402 10.44 17.15 8.43
C GLY A 402 9.00 16.74 8.71
N LYS A 403 8.10 16.77 7.73
CA LYS A 403 6.72 16.33 7.86
C LYS A 403 6.37 15.42 6.68
N ASN A 404 5.72 14.33 6.98
CA ASN A 404 5.29 13.42 5.93
C ASN A 404 4.06 13.97 5.21
N GLU A 405 4.09 14.03 3.88
CA GLU A 405 2.92 14.12 3.04
C GLU A 405 2.23 12.77 2.92
N VAL A 406 0.94 12.80 2.54
CA VAL A 406 0.16 11.58 2.28
C VAL A 406 -0.45 11.65 0.87
N ILE A 407 -0.23 10.62 0.06
CA ILE A 407 -0.81 10.49 -1.28
C ILE A 407 -1.87 9.40 -1.28
N GLN A 408 -3.02 9.67 -1.92
CA GLN A 408 -4.05 8.65 -2.16
C GLN A 408 -4.36 8.53 -3.65
N ALA A 409 -4.34 7.32 -4.16
CA ALA A 409 -4.92 6.97 -5.45
C ALA A 409 -6.44 6.94 -5.31
N THR A 410 -7.17 7.62 -6.20
CA THR A 410 -8.62 7.79 -6.08
C THR A 410 -9.38 7.52 -7.37
N GLY A 411 -10.70 7.39 -7.24
CA GLY A 411 -11.65 7.15 -8.31
C GLY A 411 -11.99 5.68 -8.50
N PHE A 412 -13.07 5.38 -9.27
CA PHE A 412 -13.54 4.00 -9.40
C PHE A 412 -13.81 3.58 -10.85
N ILE A 413 -15.01 3.70 -11.36
CA ILE A 413 -15.37 3.30 -12.72
C ILE A 413 -15.48 4.54 -13.59
N ARG A 414 -14.71 4.58 -14.68
CA ARG A 414 -14.75 5.69 -15.64
C ARG A 414 -15.64 5.40 -16.81
N GLY A 415 -16.58 6.32 -17.09
CA GLY A 415 -17.52 6.22 -18.20
C GLY A 415 -18.21 7.53 -18.51
N GLU A 416 -19.33 7.43 -19.23
CA GLU A 416 -20.12 8.57 -19.69
C GLU A 416 -21.42 8.76 -18.89
N LYS A 417 -21.89 7.69 -18.22
CA LYS A 417 -23.19 7.66 -17.53
C LYS A 417 -22.99 7.50 -16.04
N GLU A 418 -23.26 8.54 -15.29
CA GLU A 418 -23.26 8.51 -13.83
C GLU A 418 -24.28 7.51 -13.31
N LYS A 419 -23.85 6.73 -12.29
CA LYS A 419 -24.61 5.64 -11.68
C LYS A 419 -24.62 5.73 -10.14
N TRP A 420 -24.61 6.93 -9.60
CA TRP A 420 -24.66 7.16 -8.15
C TRP A 420 -25.95 6.65 -7.52
N HIS A 421 -27.11 6.83 -8.19
CA HIS A 421 -28.38 6.33 -7.68
C HIS A 421 -28.39 4.80 -7.59
N GLU A 422 -27.86 4.13 -8.60
CA GLU A 422 -27.73 2.67 -8.62
C GLU A 422 -26.78 2.15 -7.56
N LEU A 423 -25.71 2.91 -7.24
CA LEU A 423 -24.83 2.56 -6.13
C LEU A 423 -25.54 2.66 -4.77
N GLN A 424 -26.35 3.71 -4.56
CA GLN A 424 -27.17 3.85 -3.35
C GLN A 424 -28.25 2.77 -3.26
N GLU A 425 -28.85 2.37 -4.38
CA GLU A 425 -29.76 1.23 -4.45
C GLU A 425 -29.05 -0.05 -4.01
N LEU A 426 -27.81 -0.28 -4.49
CA LEU A 426 -27.02 -1.43 -4.08
C LEU A 426 -26.71 -1.40 -2.57
N ALA A 427 -26.34 -0.24 -2.02
CA ALA A 427 -26.02 -0.10 -0.59
C ALA A 427 -27.21 -0.37 0.33
N THR A 428 -28.45 -0.30 -0.18
CA THR A 428 -29.69 -0.55 0.56
C THR A 428 -30.35 -1.89 0.21
N ILE A 429 -29.73 -2.69 -0.65
CA ILE A 429 -30.25 -4.00 -1.04
C ILE A 429 -30.24 -4.97 0.15
N ASN A 430 -31.19 -5.90 0.18
CA ASN A 430 -31.22 -6.94 1.20
C ASN A 430 -30.02 -7.88 1.04
N ASP A 431 -29.34 -8.22 2.13
CA ASP A 431 -28.16 -9.11 2.15
C ASP A 431 -28.41 -10.45 1.45
N GLU A 432 -29.65 -11.02 1.55
CA GLU A 432 -30.00 -12.25 0.84
C GLU A 432 -29.96 -12.12 -0.69
N LEU A 433 -30.14 -10.91 -1.23
CA LEU A 433 -30.04 -10.62 -2.66
C LEU A 433 -28.64 -10.16 -3.06
N LEU A 434 -27.90 -9.57 -2.13
CA LEU A 434 -26.58 -8.99 -2.36
C LEU A 434 -25.58 -10.01 -2.94
N LYS A 435 -25.63 -11.25 -2.49
CA LYS A 435 -24.77 -12.34 -2.96
C LYS A 435 -25.01 -12.76 -4.42
N TYR A 436 -26.09 -12.29 -5.05
CA TYR A 436 -26.39 -12.63 -6.44
C TYR A 436 -26.12 -11.45 -7.39
N PRO A 437 -25.08 -11.49 -8.22
CA PRO A 437 -24.72 -10.38 -9.13
C PRO A 437 -25.86 -9.94 -10.05
N ASN A 438 -26.76 -10.85 -10.41
CA ASN A 438 -27.91 -10.55 -11.25
C ASN A 438 -28.99 -9.69 -10.53
N SER A 439 -28.95 -9.61 -9.21
CA SER A 439 -29.83 -8.76 -8.41
C SER A 439 -29.28 -7.32 -8.27
N TRP A 440 -28.03 -7.11 -8.67
CA TRP A 440 -27.41 -5.80 -8.60
C TRP A 440 -27.90 -4.88 -9.72
N PRO A 441 -27.90 -3.58 -9.51
CA PRO A 441 -28.03 -2.61 -10.59
C PRO A 441 -26.95 -2.83 -11.67
N LYS A 442 -27.23 -2.32 -12.89
CA LYS A 442 -26.34 -2.56 -14.03
C LYS A 442 -25.14 -1.62 -14.02
N PHE A 443 -23.97 -2.17 -13.77
CA PHE A 443 -22.66 -1.53 -13.91
C PHE A 443 -21.93 -2.10 -15.13
N ILE A 444 -22.47 -1.78 -16.31
CA ILE A 444 -22.02 -2.27 -17.62
C ILE A 444 -21.12 -1.22 -18.33
N PRO A 445 -20.48 -1.55 -19.46
CA PRO A 445 -19.65 -0.60 -20.19
C PRO A 445 -20.32 0.75 -20.42
N GLY A 446 -19.60 1.84 -20.12
CA GLY A 446 -20.11 3.22 -20.13
C GLY A 446 -20.64 3.74 -18.79
N THR A 447 -20.71 2.90 -17.75
CA THR A 447 -20.97 3.33 -16.35
C THR A 447 -19.87 4.27 -15.87
N ASP A 448 -20.27 5.34 -15.18
CA ASP A 448 -19.36 6.23 -14.42
C ASP A 448 -19.76 6.23 -12.94
N ILE A 449 -18.79 5.95 -12.07
CA ILE A 449 -18.89 6.15 -10.62
C ILE A 449 -17.53 6.65 -10.16
N SER A 450 -17.45 7.89 -9.69
CA SER A 450 -16.16 8.49 -9.26
C SER A 450 -15.04 8.41 -10.32
N GLY A 451 -15.42 8.42 -11.61
CA GLY A 451 -14.47 8.24 -12.73
C GLY A 451 -13.74 9.52 -13.15
N LYS A 452 -14.05 10.65 -12.51
CA LYS A 452 -13.52 11.99 -12.83
C LYS A 452 -13.04 12.72 -11.57
N THR A 453 -12.49 12.01 -10.63
CA THR A 453 -11.92 12.54 -9.39
C THR A 453 -10.42 12.78 -9.52
N GLU A 454 -9.90 13.67 -8.70
CA GLU A 454 -8.47 13.94 -8.58
C GLU A 454 -7.87 13.04 -7.52
N ASN A 455 -6.67 12.51 -7.76
CA ASN A 455 -5.90 11.84 -6.72
C ASN A 455 -5.55 12.86 -5.63
N ALA A 456 -5.53 12.43 -4.37
CA ALA A 456 -5.31 13.34 -3.27
C ALA A 456 -3.83 13.41 -2.89
N PHE A 457 -3.38 14.63 -2.59
CA PHE A 457 -2.06 14.90 -2.04
C PHE A 457 -2.23 15.78 -0.80
N PHE A 458 -1.99 15.22 0.36
CA PHE A 458 -2.19 15.90 1.63
C PHE A 458 -0.87 16.47 2.15
N ILE A 459 -0.87 17.76 2.45
CA ILE A 459 0.27 18.48 3.03
C ILE A 459 -0.15 19.00 4.41
N GLN A 460 0.72 18.85 5.39
CA GLN A 460 0.49 19.30 6.75
C GLN A 460 0.78 20.80 6.89
N ASN A 461 -0.15 21.55 7.43
CA ASN A 461 0.02 22.97 7.74
C ASN A 461 0.81 23.18 9.05
N THR A 462 1.06 24.46 9.40
CA THR A 462 1.81 24.84 10.62
C THR A 462 1.10 24.46 11.92
N LYS A 463 -0.18 24.10 11.89
CA LYS A 463 -0.97 23.64 13.05
C LYS A 463 -1.04 22.12 13.18
N GLY A 464 -0.31 21.38 12.33
CA GLY A 464 -0.32 19.92 12.33
C GLY A 464 -1.51 19.29 11.63
N ARG A 465 -2.33 20.08 10.89
CA ARG A 465 -3.50 19.58 10.17
C ARG A 465 -3.21 19.49 8.67
N TYR A 466 -3.61 18.39 8.06
CA TYR A 466 -3.49 18.16 6.62
C TYR A 466 -4.59 18.87 5.82
N GLY A 467 -4.20 19.39 4.66
CA GLY A 467 -5.10 19.87 3.61
C GLY A 467 -4.80 19.11 2.30
N ASN A 468 -5.82 18.90 1.47
CA ASN A 468 -5.66 18.27 0.16
C ASN A 468 -5.24 19.32 -0.89
N TYR A 469 -4.09 19.10 -1.51
CA TYR A 469 -3.46 19.96 -2.53
C TYR A 469 -3.25 19.18 -3.83
N SER A 470 -4.30 18.57 -4.37
CA SER A 470 -4.25 17.75 -5.60
C SER A 470 -3.69 18.47 -6.83
N ASP A 471 -3.65 19.81 -6.83
CA ASP A 471 -3.03 20.62 -7.88
C ASP A 471 -1.52 20.42 -8.04
N VAL A 472 -0.83 19.83 -7.05
CA VAL A 472 0.60 19.43 -7.19
C VAL A 472 0.83 18.39 -8.29
N PHE A 473 -0.19 17.62 -8.67
CA PHE A 473 -0.10 16.67 -9.79
C PHE A 473 -0.01 17.35 -11.17
N GLY A 474 -0.07 18.69 -11.22
CA GLY A 474 -0.12 19.42 -12.49
C GLY A 474 -1.49 19.32 -13.14
N SER A 475 -1.59 19.63 -14.43
CA SER A 475 -2.86 19.85 -15.11
C SER A 475 -3.93 18.78 -14.92
N SER A 476 -5.06 19.18 -14.59
CA SER A 476 -6.47 18.92 -14.96
C SER A 476 -6.92 17.56 -15.57
N GLU A 477 -6.10 16.59 -15.87
CA GLU A 477 -6.60 15.29 -16.28
C GLU A 477 -6.88 14.41 -15.05
N LYS A 478 -8.17 14.30 -14.75
CA LYS A 478 -8.70 13.43 -13.71
C LYS A 478 -8.54 11.98 -14.16
N LYS A 479 -7.53 11.30 -13.64
CA LYS A 479 -7.24 9.88 -13.91
C LYS A 479 -7.60 9.05 -12.68
N VAL A 480 -8.16 7.87 -12.94
CA VAL A 480 -8.54 6.93 -11.87
C VAL A 480 -7.31 6.14 -11.44
N GLY A 481 -6.78 6.46 -10.26
CA GLY A 481 -5.61 5.82 -9.68
C GLY A 481 -5.93 4.47 -9.00
N ARG A 482 -4.89 3.60 -8.88
CA ARG A 482 -4.96 2.33 -8.14
C ARG A 482 -3.77 2.10 -7.22
N GLY A 483 -2.55 2.16 -7.73
CA GLY A 483 -1.34 1.87 -6.99
C GLY A 483 -0.37 3.04 -6.98
N ILE A 484 0.34 3.23 -5.88
CA ILE A 484 1.37 4.27 -5.71
C ILE A 484 2.66 3.60 -5.27
N ALA A 485 3.75 3.82 -6.02
CA ALA A 485 5.09 3.38 -5.65
C ALA A 485 5.99 4.59 -5.41
N ILE A 486 6.76 4.60 -4.32
CA ILE A 486 7.61 5.72 -3.91
C ILE A 486 9.07 5.27 -3.85
N ALA A 487 9.98 6.09 -4.39
CA ALA A 487 11.43 5.95 -4.27
C ALA A 487 12.13 7.28 -4.58
N ASP A 488 13.37 7.47 -4.17
CA ASP A 488 14.29 8.47 -4.73
C ASP A 488 15.05 7.83 -5.90
N VAL A 489 14.51 7.97 -7.12
CA VAL A 489 15.01 7.24 -8.30
C VAL A 489 16.33 7.77 -8.85
N ASN A 490 16.68 9.02 -8.56
CA ASN A 490 17.88 9.67 -9.08
C ASN A 490 18.94 9.95 -7.99
N GLY A 491 18.65 9.60 -6.74
CA GLY A 491 19.56 9.76 -5.61
C GLY A 491 19.78 11.20 -5.16
N ASP A 492 18.88 12.13 -5.53
CA ASP A 492 18.99 13.54 -5.15
C ASP A 492 18.43 13.86 -3.75
N GLY A 493 17.85 12.88 -3.08
CA GLY A 493 17.29 12.97 -1.74
C GLY A 493 15.85 13.45 -1.69
N LEU A 494 15.20 13.63 -2.82
CA LEU A 494 13.78 13.92 -2.93
C LEU A 494 13.01 12.67 -3.37
N LEU A 495 11.92 12.38 -2.70
CA LEU A 495 11.10 11.23 -3.06
C LEU A 495 10.31 11.51 -4.36
N ASP A 496 10.41 10.58 -5.30
CA ASP A 496 9.62 10.49 -6.52
C ASP A 496 8.52 9.45 -6.34
N PHE A 497 7.54 9.42 -7.25
CA PHE A 497 6.52 8.37 -7.22
C PHE A 497 5.95 8.01 -8.58
N ALA A 498 5.53 6.76 -8.73
CA ALA A 498 4.72 6.29 -9.84
C ALA A 498 3.27 6.08 -9.39
N LEU A 499 2.31 6.38 -10.27
CA LEU A 499 0.88 6.22 -10.07
C LEU A 499 0.29 5.34 -11.18
N ALA A 500 -0.18 4.15 -10.80
CA ALA A 500 -0.89 3.26 -11.71
C ALA A 500 -2.33 3.75 -11.95
N ASN A 501 -2.72 3.93 -13.21
CA ASN A 501 -4.05 4.34 -13.63
C ASN A 501 -4.82 3.18 -14.27
N GLN A 502 -6.07 2.95 -13.82
CA GLN A 502 -6.86 1.79 -14.25
C GLN A 502 -7.34 1.88 -15.70
N TRP A 503 -7.74 3.06 -16.14
CA TRP A 503 -8.40 3.26 -17.44
C TRP A 503 -7.55 4.02 -18.44
N ASP A 504 -6.46 4.61 -17.97
CA ASP A 504 -5.58 5.50 -18.70
C ASP A 504 -4.12 5.05 -18.64
N GLN A 505 -3.25 5.78 -19.31
CA GLN A 505 -1.81 5.63 -19.12
C GLN A 505 -1.43 6.00 -17.69
N SER A 506 -0.56 5.21 -17.09
CA SER A 506 0.01 5.48 -15.78
C SER A 506 1.00 6.64 -15.85
N SER A 507 1.37 7.20 -14.71
CA SER A 507 2.23 8.39 -14.65
C SER A 507 3.38 8.14 -13.67
N PHE A 508 4.56 8.66 -14.00
CA PHE A 508 5.67 8.81 -13.08
C PHE A 508 5.90 10.30 -12.82
N TYR A 509 6.06 10.66 -11.56
CA TYR A 509 6.22 12.03 -11.08
C TYR A 509 7.62 12.21 -10.52
N LEU A 510 8.51 12.81 -11.32
CA LEU A 510 9.85 13.15 -10.88
C LEU A 510 9.79 14.44 -10.05
N ASN A 511 10.26 14.38 -8.83
CA ASN A 511 10.27 15.51 -7.90
C ASN A 511 11.25 16.60 -8.38
N LYS A 512 10.76 17.83 -8.45
CA LYS A 512 11.51 19.04 -8.84
C LYS A 512 11.40 20.14 -7.79
N SER A 513 10.95 19.77 -6.61
CA SER A 513 10.78 20.68 -5.47
C SER A 513 12.10 21.36 -5.13
N LYS A 514 12.01 22.57 -4.66
CA LYS A 514 13.16 23.21 -4.03
C LYS A 514 13.38 22.52 -2.69
N VAL A 515 14.59 22.00 -2.49
CA VAL A 515 14.98 21.37 -1.23
C VAL A 515 14.81 22.35 -0.09
N THR A 516 13.99 21.99 0.90
CA THR A 516 13.69 22.84 2.06
C THR A 516 14.47 22.41 3.30
N GLY A 517 14.94 21.16 3.37
CA GLY A 517 15.65 20.59 4.52
C GLY A 517 16.66 19.53 4.15
N ASN A 518 17.19 18.88 5.17
CA ASN A 518 18.09 17.74 5.06
C ASN A 518 17.28 16.43 5.14
N PHE A 519 17.90 15.34 4.73
CA PHE A 519 17.32 14.00 4.86
C PHE A 519 18.35 12.99 5.40
N ILE A 520 17.87 11.86 5.88
CA ILE A 520 18.63 10.65 6.17
C ILE A 520 18.00 9.54 5.32
N GLY A 521 18.77 9.04 4.34
CA GLY A 521 18.39 7.92 3.50
C GLY A 521 19.24 6.70 3.85
N VAL A 522 18.59 5.54 4.01
CA VAL A 522 19.29 4.31 4.43
C VAL A 522 18.80 3.12 3.61
N ASP A 523 19.77 2.39 3.05
CA ASP A 523 19.58 1.07 2.48
C ASP A 523 20.17 0.04 3.46
N ILE A 524 19.33 -0.88 3.98
CA ILE A 524 19.72 -1.89 4.97
C ILE A 524 19.74 -3.25 4.28
N ALA A 525 20.92 -3.90 4.24
CA ALA A 525 21.07 -5.12 3.49
C ALA A 525 22.14 -6.07 4.04
N TYR A 526 22.06 -7.33 3.62
CA TYR A 526 23.11 -8.33 3.76
C TYR A 526 23.93 -8.41 2.48
N SER A 527 25.26 -8.54 2.61
CA SER A 527 26.14 -8.77 1.48
C SER A 527 26.19 -10.28 1.15
N THR A 528 25.85 -10.64 -0.08
CA THR A 528 25.93 -12.05 -0.51
C THR A 528 27.36 -12.52 -0.82
N TYR A 529 28.31 -11.60 -0.93
CA TYR A 529 29.70 -11.89 -1.29
C TYR A 529 30.70 -11.74 -0.14
N LEU A 530 30.36 -10.94 0.86
CA LEU A 530 31.28 -10.60 1.94
C LEU A 530 30.90 -11.39 3.20
N ASN A 531 31.79 -12.26 3.68
CA ASN A 531 31.70 -12.71 5.08
C ASN A 531 31.90 -11.48 5.96
N GLN A 532 30.83 -11.03 6.60
CA GLN A 532 30.84 -9.81 7.37
C GLN A 532 30.51 -10.11 8.83
N ASP A 533 31.55 -10.11 9.67
CA ASP A 533 31.42 -10.44 11.10
C ASP A 533 30.86 -9.29 11.93
N SER A 534 30.67 -8.09 11.35
CA SER A 534 30.19 -6.92 12.06
C SER A 534 29.46 -5.95 11.15
N LEU A 535 28.45 -5.25 11.69
CA LEU A 535 27.74 -4.18 11.01
C LEU A 535 28.71 -3.09 10.52
N LYS A 536 28.57 -2.69 9.25
CA LYS A 536 29.34 -1.59 8.62
C LYS A 536 28.38 -0.58 8.00
N ILE A 537 28.77 0.70 8.06
CA ILE A 537 28.04 1.80 7.43
C ILE A 537 28.94 2.41 6.36
N LYS A 538 28.45 2.51 5.14
CA LYS A 538 29.09 3.13 3.99
C LYS A 538 28.30 4.36 3.58
N GLU A 539 28.95 5.49 3.38
CA GLU A 539 28.31 6.69 2.82
C GLU A 539 27.91 6.48 1.36
N GLY A 540 26.73 6.96 0.99
CA GLY A 540 26.15 6.83 -0.36
C GLY A 540 25.42 5.51 -0.59
N LYS A 541 24.79 5.43 -1.75
CA LYS A 541 24.20 4.19 -2.28
C LYS A 541 25.30 3.24 -2.76
N ASP A 542 25.06 1.94 -2.67
CA ASP A 542 26.06 0.91 -2.99
C ASP A 542 25.48 -0.09 -3.98
N SER A 543 26.14 -0.26 -5.13
CA SER A 543 25.81 -1.25 -6.17
C SER A 543 26.34 -2.66 -5.89
N THR A 544 26.91 -2.92 -4.70
CA THR A 544 27.31 -4.26 -4.32
C THR A 544 26.07 -5.15 -4.21
N LYS A 545 26.14 -6.34 -4.81
CA LYS A 545 25.06 -7.32 -4.77
C LYS A 545 24.61 -7.61 -3.34
N LYS A 546 23.32 -7.49 -3.09
CA LYS A 546 22.74 -7.43 -1.75
C LYS A 546 21.39 -8.12 -1.66
N ARG A 547 21.08 -8.67 -0.49
CA ARG A 547 19.74 -9.04 -0.06
C ARG A 547 19.23 -7.95 0.88
N HIS A 548 18.13 -7.29 0.54
CA HIS A 548 17.52 -6.30 1.43
C HIS A 548 17.00 -6.96 2.71
N ALA A 549 17.21 -6.29 3.84
CA ALA A 549 16.78 -6.80 5.15
C ALA A 549 15.33 -6.39 5.44
N VAL A 550 14.38 -6.97 4.71
CA VAL A 550 12.94 -6.72 4.91
C VAL A 550 12.56 -7.00 6.36
N GLY A 551 11.80 -6.10 6.99
CA GLY A 551 11.44 -6.14 8.41
C GLY A 551 12.50 -5.54 9.35
N ALA A 552 13.69 -5.17 8.83
CA ALA A 552 14.65 -4.41 9.65
C ALA A 552 14.11 -3.00 9.90
N SER A 553 14.17 -2.55 11.16
CA SER A 553 13.70 -1.24 11.59
C SER A 553 14.85 -0.31 11.98
N LEU A 554 14.67 0.98 11.72
CA LEU A 554 15.60 2.03 12.09
C LEU A 554 14.88 3.13 12.88
N GLU A 555 15.31 3.35 14.12
CA GLU A 555 14.92 4.50 14.92
C GLU A 555 16.03 5.54 14.89
N VAL A 556 15.71 6.80 14.60
CA VAL A 556 16.65 7.92 14.62
C VAL A 556 16.21 8.94 15.65
N TYR A 557 17.10 9.30 16.58
CA TYR A 557 16.81 10.22 17.68
C TYR A 557 17.23 11.64 17.33
N LEU A 558 16.26 12.53 17.17
CA LEU A 558 16.49 13.93 16.84
C LEU A 558 16.77 14.80 18.08
N PRO A 559 17.46 15.95 17.93
CA PRO A 559 17.78 16.84 19.07
C PRO A 559 16.58 17.49 19.74
N ASN A 560 15.45 17.57 19.07
CA ASN A 560 14.19 18.11 19.57
C ASN A 560 13.33 17.07 20.32
N ASN A 561 13.89 15.88 20.61
CA ASN A 561 13.28 14.72 21.24
C ASN A 561 12.25 13.97 20.36
N GLU A 562 12.14 14.29 19.07
CA GLU A 562 11.41 13.43 18.13
C GLU A 562 12.20 12.14 17.87
N ILE A 563 11.47 11.07 17.64
CA ILE A 563 11.99 9.77 17.23
C ILE A 563 11.39 9.46 15.86
N LEU A 564 12.23 9.20 14.87
CA LEU A 564 11.78 8.77 13.54
C LEU A 564 11.89 7.26 13.49
N LEU A 565 10.83 6.57 13.11
CA LEU A 565 10.80 5.12 12.93
C LEU A 565 10.34 4.76 11.54
N ALA A 566 11.05 3.85 10.89
CA ALA A 566 10.60 3.15 9.69
C ALA A 566 11.18 1.74 9.63
N GLU A 567 10.53 0.89 8.85
CA GLU A 567 10.97 -0.47 8.53
C GLU A 567 11.23 -0.62 7.04
N VAL A 568 12.11 -1.57 6.69
CA VAL A 568 12.30 -2.01 5.31
C VAL A 568 11.05 -2.79 4.88
N ASP A 569 10.22 -2.19 4.02
CA ASP A 569 8.94 -2.75 3.59
C ASP A 569 9.14 -3.85 2.54
N GLY A 570 8.41 -4.95 2.67
CA GLY A 570 8.42 -6.08 1.73
C GLY A 570 7.31 -6.04 0.68
N GLY A 571 6.61 -4.91 0.53
CA GLY A 571 5.54 -4.73 -0.46
C GLY A 571 4.14 -4.57 0.15
N SER A 572 4.02 -3.89 1.28
CA SER A 572 2.74 -3.56 1.92
C SER A 572 1.87 -2.63 1.06
N GLY A 573 0.55 -2.70 1.26
CA GLY A 573 -0.44 -1.86 0.61
C GLY A 573 -1.35 -2.59 -0.36
N HIS A 574 -2.01 -1.84 -1.24
CA HIS A 574 -2.91 -2.39 -2.26
C HIS A 574 -2.12 -2.87 -3.50
N SER A 575 -2.00 -2.06 -4.52
CA SER A 575 -1.36 -2.42 -5.80
C SER A 575 -0.11 -1.58 -6.12
N GLY A 576 0.30 -0.69 -5.22
CA GLY A 576 1.54 0.04 -5.29
C GLY A 576 2.56 -0.46 -4.27
N LYS A 577 3.82 -0.65 -4.70
CA LYS A 577 4.90 -1.16 -3.84
C LYS A 577 6.06 -0.18 -3.86
N ARG A 578 6.43 0.33 -2.66
CA ARG A 578 7.56 1.24 -2.48
C ARG A 578 8.89 0.51 -2.56
N SER A 579 9.99 1.26 -2.72
CA SER A 579 11.34 0.70 -2.62
C SER A 579 11.64 0.20 -1.20
N HIS A 580 12.62 -0.68 -1.09
CA HIS A 580 13.12 -1.19 0.21
C HIS A 580 13.91 -0.16 1.01
N GLU A 581 14.14 1.02 0.48
CA GLU A 581 14.92 2.06 1.13
C GLU A 581 14.10 2.82 2.17
N ILE A 582 14.75 3.18 3.29
CA ILE A 582 14.19 4.07 4.31
C ILE A 582 14.61 5.50 4.00
N HIS A 583 13.68 6.44 4.07
CA HIS A 583 13.93 7.87 3.89
C HIS A 583 13.21 8.69 4.97
N PHE A 584 13.97 9.56 5.63
CA PHE A 584 13.47 10.51 6.61
C PHE A 584 13.87 11.94 6.21
N GLY A 585 12.92 12.82 5.96
CA GLY A 585 13.19 14.23 5.99
C GLY A 585 13.41 14.73 7.43
N ILE A 586 14.40 15.55 7.66
CA ILE A 586 14.78 16.06 8.98
C ILE A 586 14.73 17.58 9.08
N GLY A 587 14.21 18.26 8.07
CA GLY A 587 14.08 19.71 8.04
C GLY A 587 15.42 20.43 8.15
N ASP A 588 15.41 21.59 8.80
CA ASP A 588 16.59 22.44 9.01
C ASP A 588 17.52 21.97 10.13
N ILE A 589 17.30 20.79 10.72
CA ILE A 589 18.12 20.29 11.82
C ILE A 589 19.54 20.00 11.30
N LYS A 590 20.52 20.72 11.85
CA LYS A 590 21.93 20.67 11.40
C LYS A 590 22.81 19.96 12.42
N LYS A 591 22.87 18.65 12.32
CA LYS A 591 23.89 17.83 12.99
C LYS A 591 24.66 17.02 11.95
N LYS A 592 25.94 16.71 12.28
CA LYS A 592 26.76 15.84 11.42
C LYS A 592 26.41 14.36 11.60
N LYS A 593 25.94 13.99 12.79
CA LYS A 593 25.61 12.61 13.16
C LYS A 593 24.42 12.58 14.11
N TYR A 594 23.58 11.59 13.95
CA TYR A 594 22.41 11.35 14.78
C TYR A 594 22.52 9.98 15.44
N PRO A 595 22.30 9.86 16.76
CA PRO A 595 22.12 8.56 17.39
C PRO A 595 20.96 7.83 16.74
N ALA A 596 21.13 6.55 16.49
CA ALA A 596 20.11 5.69 15.93
C ALA A 596 20.19 4.30 16.53
N ARG A 597 19.07 3.57 16.48
CA ARG A 597 18.98 2.18 16.87
C ARG A 597 18.45 1.39 15.68
N ILE A 598 19.20 0.38 15.26
CA ILE A 598 18.77 -0.57 14.24
C ILE A 598 18.42 -1.91 14.90
N LYS A 599 17.31 -2.50 14.45
CA LYS A 599 16.84 -3.80 14.89
C LYS A 599 16.57 -4.65 13.65
N TRP A 600 17.00 -5.89 13.63
CA TRP A 600 16.82 -6.80 12.51
C TRP A 600 16.81 -8.26 12.98
N ARG A 601 16.25 -9.12 12.18
CA ARG A 601 16.38 -10.57 12.39
C ARG A 601 17.44 -11.11 11.43
N ASP A 602 18.43 -11.81 11.96
CA ASP A 602 19.51 -12.36 11.14
C ASP A 602 19.07 -13.62 10.39
N VAL A 603 19.93 -14.11 9.49
CA VAL A 603 19.66 -15.30 8.65
C VAL A 603 19.47 -16.60 9.42
N ASN A 604 19.65 -16.62 10.72
CA ASN A 604 19.38 -17.75 11.61
C ASN A 604 18.12 -17.52 12.45
N GLY A 605 17.33 -16.50 12.15
CA GLY A 605 16.12 -16.15 12.88
C GLY A 605 16.36 -15.46 14.23
N VAL A 606 17.60 -15.04 14.55
CA VAL A 606 17.91 -14.39 15.83
C VAL A 606 17.69 -12.88 15.74
N LEU A 607 16.85 -12.35 16.63
CA LEU A 607 16.62 -10.92 16.73
C LEU A 607 17.87 -10.21 17.25
N GLN A 608 18.37 -9.26 16.48
CA GLN A 608 19.55 -8.45 16.74
C GLN A 608 19.17 -6.98 16.94
N GLU A 609 19.89 -6.29 17.80
CA GLU A 609 19.72 -4.86 18.03
C GLU A 609 21.09 -4.18 18.22
N LYS A 610 21.27 -2.99 17.64
CA LYS A 610 22.51 -2.24 17.78
C LYS A 610 22.29 -0.73 17.74
N ASN A 611 22.97 -0.03 18.67
CA ASN A 611 23.08 1.43 18.62
C ASN A 611 24.18 1.83 17.64
N ILE A 612 23.85 2.76 16.75
CA ILE A 612 24.71 3.26 15.68
C ILE A 612 24.63 4.79 15.61
N GLU A 613 25.42 5.37 14.73
CA GLU A 613 25.27 6.77 14.33
C GLU A 613 25.01 6.85 12.82
N VAL A 614 24.02 7.61 12.41
CA VAL A 614 23.71 7.89 11.00
C VAL A 614 24.01 9.35 10.66
N THR A 615 24.24 9.64 9.38
CA THR A 615 24.57 10.97 8.86
C THR A 615 23.49 11.45 7.89
N PRO A 616 23.34 12.77 7.68
CA PRO A 616 22.51 13.26 6.56
C PRO A 616 23.01 12.75 5.21
N GLY A 617 22.06 12.53 4.28
CA GLY A 617 22.30 11.95 2.97
C GLY A 617 22.11 10.43 2.95
N TRP A 618 22.39 9.82 1.79
CA TRP A 618 22.28 8.37 1.60
C TRP A 618 23.41 7.61 2.27
N GLN A 619 23.08 6.45 2.84
CA GLN A 619 24.00 5.50 3.45
C GLN A 619 23.53 4.07 3.19
N THR A 620 24.48 3.14 3.06
CA THR A 620 24.19 1.70 3.06
C THR A 620 24.67 1.09 4.38
N ILE A 621 23.76 0.43 5.08
CA ILE A 621 24.06 -0.32 6.32
C ILE A 621 24.15 -1.80 5.96
N TRP A 622 25.35 -2.32 6.01
CA TRP A 622 25.65 -3.72 5.82
C TRP A 622 25.52 -4.49 7.13
N LEU A 623 24.56 -5.40 7.20
CA LEU A 623 24.35 -6.25 8.35
C LEU A 623 25.34 -7.42 8.39
N PRO A 624 25.70 -7.92 9.59
CA PRO A 624 26.50 -9.14 9.72
C PRO A 624 25.80 -10.33 9.08
N MET A 625 26.56 -11.16 8.39
CA MET A 625 26.11 -12.42 7.84
C MET A 625 27.14 -13.49 8.22
N GLU A 626 26.92 -14.16 9.33
CA GLU A 626 27.67 -15.37 9.66
C GLU A 626 27.13 -16.51 8.80
N LYS A 627 27.97 -17.06 7.91
CA LYS A 627 27.64 -18.30 7.26
C LYS A 627 27.67 -19.39 8.32
N GLY A 628 26.51 -19.92 8.68
CA GLY A 628 26.45 -21.21 9.36
C GLY A 628 27.33 -22.22 8.61
N GLU A 629 28.14 -22.99 9.33
CA GLU A 629 28.85 -24.11 8.75
C GLU A 629 27.80 -25.05 8.09
N LYS A 630 27.79 -25.09 6.75
CA LYS A 630 26.98 -26.06 5.99
C LYS A 630 27.59 -27.46 6.12
#